data_9f7e71501ef647f68786d8d2ec8d0db8
#
_entry.id   9f7e71501ef647f68786d8d2ec8d0db8
#
_cell.length_a   1.000
_cell.length_b   1.000
_cell.length_c   1.000
_cell.angle_alpha   90.00
_cell.angle_beta   90.00
_cell.angle_gamma   90.00
#
_symmetry.space_group_name_H-M   'P 1'
#
loop_
_entity.id
_entity.type
_entity.pdbx_description
1 polymer ?
#
loop_
_entity_poly.entity_id
_entity_poly.type
_entity_poly.pdbx_seq_one_letter_code
_entity_poly.pdbx_strand_id
1 'polypeptide(L)'
;LDNNRNKEAIDINNDEKVRLAIFDVDYTLTKKETLIEFYKFMLSKDPKLIKFLPKVLITGILYAFKIYDAHAAKENFIKFIDGVKQEEMIILVKQFYEEKLSKILYIDAINTMRKLKEKGYKIYLISASAEFYLNELYNIDIVDKIIGTRFTCNNGIYGRKIEGKNCKGEEKVIRLMQVLKEENLNVDFKNSYMYSDSLSDLPLLKLVGNPYLINYRKNHESIERLTWR
;
A
#
# COMPACT_ATOMS: atom_id res chain seq x y z
N LEU A 1 10.96 -16.84 -59.53
CA LEU A 1 11.67 -17.17 -58.27
C LEU A 1 11.00 -16.47 -57.14
N ASP A 2 10.02 -17.17 -56.55
CA ASP A 2 9.22 -16.77 -55.42
C ASP A 2 10.08 -16.76 -54.14
N ASN A 3 10.07 -15.63 -53.45
CA ASN A 3 10.54 -15.49 -52.06
C ASN A 3 9.36 -15.19 -51.16
N ASN A 4 8.59 -16.24 -50.87
CA ASN A 4 7.62 -16.24 -49.80
C ASN A 4 8.36 -16.46 -48.48
N ARG A 5 8.77 -15.38 -47.80
CA ARG A 5 9.21 -15.43 -46.41
C ARG A 5 7.97 -15.30 -45.53
N ASN A 6 7.51 -16.43 -45.08
CA ASN A 6 6.56 -16.54 -43.97
C ASN A 6 7.07 -15.71 -42.78
N LYS A 7 6.40 -14.59 -42.51
CA LYS A 7 6.42 -13.98 -41.19
C LYS A 7 5.52 -14.83 -40.32
N GLU A 8 6.08 -15.79 -39.60
CA GLU A 8 5.42 -16.34 -38.42
C GLU A 8 5.26 -15.20 -37.42
N ALA A 9 4.03 -14.69 -37.31
CA ALA A 9 3.60 -13.89 -36.19
C ALA A 9 3.67 -14.81 -35.00
N ILE A 10 4.59 -14.54 -34.09
CA ILE A 10 4.61 -15.15 -32.75
C ILE A 10 3.38 -14.60 -32.04
N ASP A 11 2.28 -15.35 -32.11
CA ASP A 11 1.10 -15.13 -31.33
C ASP A 11 1.46 -15.55 -29.89
N ILE A 12 1.94 -14.55 -29.11
CA ILE A 12 2.15 -14.74 -27.69
C ILE A 12 0.77 -14.72 -27.07
N ASN A 13 0.07 -15.85 -27.16
CA ASN A 13 -1.15 -16.13 -26.42
C ASN A 13 -0.78 -16.23 -24.94
N ASN A 14 -0.74 -15.08 -24.25
CA ASN A 14 -0.47 -14.99 -22.82
C ASN A 14 -1.80 -15.29 -22.07
N ASP A 15 -2.36 -16.51 -22.29
CA ASP A 15 -3.60 -16.97 -21.66
C ASP A 15 -3.38 -17.42 -20.20
N GLU A 16 -2.17 -17.37 -19.68
CA GLU A 16 -1.89 -17.77 -18.30
C GLU A 16 -2.32 -16.66 -17.34
N LYS A 17 -3.44 -16.93 -16.66
CA LYS A 17 -3.98 -16.00 -15.66
C LYS A 17 -3.13 -16.01 -14.39
N VAL A 18 -2.68 -14.82 -14.00
CA VAL A 18 -1.93 -14.60 -12.77
C VAL A 18 -2.88 -14.58 -11.57
N ARG A 19 -2.49 -15.21 -10.46
CA ARG A 19 -3.22 -15.12 -9.20
C ARG A 19 -2.52 -14.12 -8.26
N LEU A 20 -3.30 -13.26 -7.63
CA LEU A 20 -2.80 -12.26 -6.71
C LEU A 20 -3.08 -12.64 -5.25
N ALA A 21 -2.14 -12.34 -4.38
CA ALA A 21 -2.35 -12.22 -2.95
C ALA A 21 -2.14 -10.77 -2.55
N ILE A 22 -3.24 -10.07 -2.30
CA ILE A 22 -3.26 -8.63 -2.02
C ILE A 22 -3.35 -8.42 -0.52
N PHE A 23 -2.51 -7.55 0.02
CA PHE A 23 -2.49 -7.20 1.43
C PHE A 23 -2.61 -5.68 1.59
N ASP A 24 -3.51 -5.25 2.45
CA ASP A 24 -3.41 -3.92 3.05
C ASP A 24 -2.20 -3.88 4.00
N VAL A 25 -1.75 -2.68 4.38
CA VAL A 25 -0.54 -2.53 5.20
C VAL A 25 -0.86 -2.23 6.65
N ASP A 26 -1.54 -1.11 6.93
CA ASP A 26 -1.78 -0.66 8.30
C ASP A 26 -2.73 -1.59 9.04
N TYR A 27 -2.31 -2.09 10.22
CA TYR A 27 -3.04 -3.10 11.03
C TYR A 27 -3.34 -4.43 10.32
N THR A 28 -2.84 -4.61 9.08
CA THR A 28 -2.92 -5.85 8.31
C THR A 28 -1.54 -6.49 8.16
N LEU A 29 -0.60 -5.86 7.48
CA LEU A 29 0.81 -6.30 7.42
C LEU A 29 1.57 -5.83 8.67
N THR A 30 1.22 -4.66 9.19
CA THR A 30 1.86 -4.02 10.34
C THR A 30 0.94 -4.00 11.57
N LYS A 31 1.54 -4.04 12.77
CA LYS A 31 0.83 -3.96 14.06
C LYS A 31 0.35 -2.54 14.40
N LYS A 32 0.77 -1.54 13.62
CA LYS A 32 0.54 -0.13 13.88
C LYS A 32 0.28 0.62 12.57
N GLU A 33 -0.26 1.81 12.70
CA GLU A 33 -0.46 2.72 11.58
C GLU A 33 0.88 3.36 11.19
N THR A 34 1.33 3.09 9.95
CA THR A 34 2.68 3.40 9.49
C THR A 34 2.94 4.91 9.37
N LEU A 35 1.93 5.71 9.03
CA LEU A 35 2.08 7.16 8.93
C LEU A 35 2.35 7.81 10.30
N ILE A 36 1.70 7.30 11.35
CA ILE A 36 1.96 7.75 12.74
C ILE A 36 3.37 7.35 13.18
N GLU A 37 3.80 6.12 12.88
CA GLU A 37 5.14 5.65 13.23
C GLU A 37 6.22 6.42 12.43
N PHE A 38 5.94 6.78 11.18
CA PHE A 38 6.84 7.63 10.38
C PHE A 38 6.96 9.04 10.97
N TYR A 39 5.83 9.66 11.40
CA TYR A 39 5.89 10.96 12.09
C TYR A 39 6.72 10.89 13.37
N LYS A 40 6.52 9.86 14.22
CA LYS A 40 7.31 9.66 15.44
C LYS A 40 8.79 9.48 15.14
N PHE A 41 9.12 8.74 14.07
CA PHE A 41 10.49 8.58 13.62
C PHE A 41 11.07 9.92 13.19
N MET A 42 10.38 10.69 12.34
CA MET A 42 10.82 12.01 11.89
C MET A 42 11.02 12.96 13.08
N LEU A 43 10.11 12.95 14.06
CA LEU A 43 10.23 13.72 15.29
C LEU A 43 11.48 13.34 16.11
N SER A 44 11.90 12.08 16.09
CA SER A 44 13.13 11.63 16.75
C SER A 44 14.40 12.11 16.05
N LYS A 45 14.34 12.37 14.74
CA LYS A 45 15.46 12.90 13.95
C LYS A 45 15.53 14.45 14.02
N ASP A 46 14.37 15.12 14.01
CA ASP A 46 14.27 16.58 14.20
C ASP A 46 13.18 16.92 15.24
N PRO A 47 13.57 17.16 16.51
CA PRO A 47 12.62 17.54 17.56
C PRO A 47 11.83 18.82 17.28
N LYS A 48 12.28 19.70 16.36
CA LYS A 48 11.54 20.91 15.97
C LYS A 48 10.23 20.59 15.29
N LEU A 49 10.07 19.37 14.77
CA LEU A 49 8.81 18.91 14.16
C LEU A 49 7.66 18.78 15.18
N ILE A 50 7.94 18.87 16.48
CA ILE A 50 6.90 18.91 17.53
C ILE A 50 5.91 20.08 17.32
N LYS A 51 6.34 21.16 16.64
CA LYS A 51 5.46 22.28 16.27
C LYS A 51 4.25 21.88 15.42
N PHE A 52 4.32 20.73 14.74
CA PHE A 52 3.21 20.21 13.95
C PHE A 52 2.22 19.37 14.76
N LEU A 53 2.58 18.93 15.98
CA LEU A 53 1.76 18.06 16.82
C LEU A 53 0.37 18.65 17.12
N PRO A 54 0.21 19.94 17.49
CA PRO A 54 -1.11 20.52 17.71
C PRO A 54 -1.99 20.44 16.46
N LYS A 55 -1.41 20.69 15.28
CA LYS A 55 -2.13 20.61 14.01
C LYS A 55 -2.52 19.18 13.66
N VAL A 56 -1.66 18.22 13.93
CA VAL A 56 -1.92 16.78 13.75
C VAL A 56 -3.12 16.36 14.60
N LEU A 57 -3.14 16.75 15.88
CA LEU A 57 -4.25 16.44 16.80
C LEU A 57 -5.55 17.09 16.34
N ILE A 58 -5.54 18.37 16.01
CA ILE A 58 -6.71 19.10 15.49
C ILE A 58 -7.22 18.43 14.21
N THR A 59 -6.33 18.09 13.28
CA THR A 59 -6.70 17.41 12.02
C THR A 59 -7.36 16.05 12.31
N GLY A 60 -6.85 15.28 13.27
CA GLY A 60 -7.45 14.02 13.70
C GLY A 60 -8.86 14.20 14.25
N ILE A 61 -9.08 15.23 15.08
CA ILE A 61 -10.40 15.59 15.63
C ILE A 61 -11.35 15.99 14.49
N LEU A 62 -10.94 16.89 13.60
CA LEU A 62 -11.76 17.36 12.49
C LEU A 62 -12.13 16.22 11.53
N TYR A 63 -11.22 15.28 11.32
CA TYR A 63 -11.50 14.05 10.55
C TYR A 63 -12.52 13.14 11.27
N ALA A 64 -12.37 12.93 12.60
CA ALA A 64 -13.31 12.13 13.38
C ALA A 64 -14.73 12.71 13.36
N PHE A 65 -14.86 14.03 13.35
CA PHE A 65 -16.13 14.74 13.20
C PHE A 65 -16.60 14.90 11.75
N LYS A 66 -15.91 14.28 10.77
CA LYS A 66 -16.21 14.34 9.32
C LYS A 66 -16.20 15.76 8.73
N ILE A 67 -15.53 16.72 9.38
CA ILE A 67 -15.32 18.09 8.85
C ILE A 67 -14.26 18.08 7.76
N TYR A 68 -13.20 17.26 7.92
CA TYR A 68 -12.22 16.99 6.88
C TYR A 68 -12.50 15.61 6.27
N ASP A 69 -12.38 15.54 4.93
CA ASP A 69 -12.29 14.27 4.25
C ASP A 69 -10.91 13.63 4.47
N ALA A 70 -10.77 12.36 4.10
CA ALA A 70 -9.54 11.60 4.31
C ALA A 70 -8.35 12.17 3.50
N HIS A 71 -8.61 12.83 2.36
CA HIS A 71 -7.59 13.43 1.52
C HIS A 71 -6.99 14.68 2.20
N ALA A 72 -7.86 15.66 2.54
CA ALA A 72 -7.44 16.89 3.21
C ALA A 72 -6.80 16.61 4.58
N ALA A 73 -7.34 15.65 5.35
CA ALA A 73 -6.78 15.24 6.62
C ALA A 73 -5.35 14.72 6.46
N LYS A 74 -5.11 13.88 5.47
CA LYS A 74 -3.77 13.33 5.21
C LYS A 74 -2.78 14.39 4.78
N GLU A 75 -3.13 15.29 3.84
CA GLU A 75 -2.27 16.40 3.43
C GLU A 75 -1.90 17.32 4.60
N ASN A 76 -2.85 17.57 5.50
CA ASN A 76 -2.59 18.39 6.68
C ASN A 76 -1.73 17.66 7.71
N PHE A 77 -1.93 16.35 7.88
CA PHE A 77 -1.13 15.53 8.79
C PHE A 77 0.33 15.48 8.36
N ILE A 78 0.59 15.18 7.08
CA ILE A 78 1.95 14.93 6.56
C ILE A 78 2.75 16.22 6.28
N LYS A 79 2.23 17.38 6.64
CA LYS A 79 2.89 18.67 6.39
C LYS A 79 4.35 18.75 6.82
N PHE A 80 4.78 17.89 7.72
CA PHE A 80 6.16 17.83 8.21
C PHE A 80 7.20 17.39 7.15
N ILE A 81 6.75 16.88 5.99
CA ILE A 81 7.65 16.56 4.86
C ILE A 81 7.85 17.72 3.90
N ASP A 82 7.08 18.83 4.03
CA ASP A 82 7.21 19.98 3.13
C ASP A 82 8.63 20.52 3.16
N GLY A 83 9.28 20.54 2.00
CA GLY A 83 10.65 21.07 1.84
C GLY A 83 11.77 20.05 2.04
N VAL A 84 11.48 18.80 2.39
CA VAL A 84 12.49 17.74 2.48
C VAL A 84 13.00 17.40 1.09
N LYS A 85 14.32 17.39 0.90
CA LYS A 85 14.95 17.01 -0.37
C LYS A 85 14.81 15.50 -0.62
N GLN A 86 14.72 15.13 -1.88
CA GLN A 86 14.57 13.73 -2.28
C GLN A 86 15.72 12.86 -1.80
N GLU A 87 16.97 13.34 -1.90
CA GLU A 87 18.14 12.60 -1.43
C GLU A 87 18.09 12.36 0.09
N GLU A 88 17.63 13.36 0.85
CA GLU A 88 17.44 13.25 2.30
C GLU A 88 16.31 12.27 2.62
N MET A 89 15.19 12.35 1.90
CA MET A 89 14.06 11.44 2.10
C MET A 89 14.45 9.98 1.86
N ILE A 90 15.25 9.69 0.84
CA ILE A 90 15.75 8.33 0.57
C ILE A 90 16.50 7.77 1.79
N ILE A 91 17.34 8.57 2.43
CA ILE A 91 18.07 8.16 3.63
C ILE A 91 17.12 7.96 4.81
N LEU A 92 16.18 8.88 5.00
CA LEU A 92 15.21 8.83 6.10
C LEU A 92 14.27 7.62 6.01
N VAL A 93 13.76 7.28 4.83
CA VAL A 93 12.85 6.14 4.70
C VAL A 93 13.57 4.80 4.89
N LYS A 94 14.83 4.69 4.44
CA LYS A 94 15.66 3.53 4.72
C LYS A 94 15.88 3.34 6.22
N GLN A 95 16.27 4.40 6.93
CA GLN A 95 16.42 4.36 8.39
C GLN A 95 15.10 4.06 9.09
N PHE A 96 13.97 4.61 8.60
CA PHE A 96 12.64 4.30 9.13
C PHE A 96 12.32 2.82 9.01
N TYR A 97 12.62 2.20 7.87
CA TYR A 97 12.44 0.77 7.68
C TYR A 97 13.26 -0.02 8.69
N GLU A 98 14.56 0.24 8.78
CA GLU A 98 15.49 -0.48 9.64
C GLU A 98 15.17 -0.30 11.15
N GLU A 99 14.84 0.93 11.56
CA GLU A 99 14.64 1.25 12.97
C GLU A 99 13.22 0.96 13.49
N LYS A 100 12.20 1.04 12.62
CA LYS A 100 10.77 0.99 13.02
C LYS A 100 9.93 0.04 12.20
N LEU A 101 9.84 0.22 10.86
CA LEU A 101 8.83 -0.44 10.04
C LEU A 101 9.01 -1.97 10.02
N SER A 102 10.23 -2.45 9.86
CA SER A 102 10.55 -3.89 9.88
C SER A 102 10.19 -4.58 11.21
N LYS A 103 10.20 -3.83 12.33
CA LYS A 103 9.95 -4.38 13.69
C LYS A 103 8.48 -4.45 14.07
N ILE A 104 7.61 -3.85 13.28
CA ILE A 104 6.16 -3.85 13.56
C ILE A 104 5.37 -4.77 12.61
N LEU A 105 6.04 -5.56 11.80
CA LEU A 105 5.39 -6.53 10.92
C LEU A 105 4.74 -7.68 11.72
N TYR A 106 3.59 -8.16 11.27
CA TYR A 106 3.02 -9.39 11.76
C TYR A 106 3.77 -10.60 11.18
N ILE A 107 4.21 -11.50 12.04
CA ILE A 107 4.89 -12.73 11.61
C ILE A 107 3.95 -13.59 10.78
N ASP A 108 2.67 -13.67 11.17
CA ASP A 108 1.65 -14.45 10.44
C ASP A 108 1.40 -13.89 9.04
N ALA A 109 1.46 -12.56 8.86
CA ALA A 109 1.36 -11.93 7.55
C ALA A 109 2.51 -12.36 6.64
N ILE A 110 3.76 -12.25 7.12
CA ILE A 110 4.97 -12.64 6.37
C ILE A 110 4.93 -14.13 6.02
N ASN A 111 4.56 -15.00 6.96
CA ASN A 111 4.46 -16.43 6.70
C ASN A 111 3.37 -16.75 5.68
N THR A 112 2.23 -16.04 5.72
CA THR A 112 1.15 -16.19 4.75
C THR A 112 1.59 -15.75 3.35
N MET A 113 2.29 -14.61 3.25
CA MET A 113 2.86 -14.12 1.99
C MET A 113 3.84 -15.14 1.39
N ARG A 114 4.77 -15.71 2.19
CA ARG A 114 5.72 -16.73 1.73
C ARG A 114 5.01 -17.97 1.19
N LYS A 115 4.06 -18.51 1.95
CA LYS A 115 3.27 -19.68 1.51
C LYS A 115 2.50 -19.44 0.21
N LEU A 116 1.97 -18.22 0.01
CA LEU A 116 1.26 -17.88 -1.23
C LEU A 116 2.24 -17.66 -2.38
N LYS A 117 3.42 -17.06 -2.12
CA LYS A 117 4.49 -16.91 -3.10
C LYS A 117 4.98 -18.28 -3.63
N GLU A 118 5.21 -19.24 -2.72
CA GLU A 118 5.58 -20.63 -3.05
C GLU A 118 4.52 -21.34 -3.91
N LYS A 119 3.24 -20.95 -3.76
CA LYS A 119 2.13 -21.44 -4.59
C LYS A 119 1.96 -20.69 -5.92
N GLY A 120 2.89 -19.79 -6.27
CA GLY A 120 2.89 -19.04 -7.51
C GLY A 120 1.98 -17.81 -7.52
N TYR A 121 1.57 -17.27 -6.36
CA TYR A 121 0.86 -16.00 -6.30
C TYR A 121 1.84 -14.83 -6.40
N LYS A 122 1.43 -13.75 -7.09
CA LYS A 122 2.10 -12.46 -6.99
C LYS A 122 1.61 -11.74 -5.73
N ILE A 123 2.55 -11.22 -4.94
CA ILE A 123 2.28 -10.55 -3.67
C ILE A 123 2.22 -9.04 -3.90
N TYR A 124 1.03 -8.47 -3.72
CA TYR A 124 0.76 -7.05 -3.90
C TYR A 124 0.42 -6.39 -2.56
N LEU A 125 1.08 -5.30 -2.24
CA LEU A 125 0.75 -4.45 -1.09
C LEU A 125 0.00 -3.22 -1.59
N ILE A 126 -1.23 -3.00 -1.13
CA ILE A 126 -2.06 -1.87 -1.58
C ILE A 126 -2.58 -1.11 -0.35
N SER A 127 -2.07 0.09 -0.13
CA SER A 127 -2.35 0.86 1.09
C SER A 127 -2.70 2.31 0.82
N ALA A 128 -3.49 2.88 1.73
CA ALA A 128 -3.67 4.32 1.78
C ALA A 128 -2.40 5.06 2.22
N SER A 129 -1.44 4.40 2.84
CA SER A 129 -0.22 5.02 3.35
C SER A 129 0.71 5.52 2.24
N ALA A 130 1.70 6.36 2.58
CA ALA A 130 2.51 7.06 1.59
C ALA A 130 3.48 6.11 0.87
N GLU A 131 3.40 6.07 -0.45
CA GLU A 131 4.16 5.15 -1.30
C GLU A 131 5.67 5.31 -1.12
N PHE A 132 6.17 6.53 -0.89
CA PHE A 132 7.60 6.79 -0.78
C PHE A 132 8.30 6.05 0.37
N TYR A 133 7.64 5.82 1.52
CA TYR A 133 8.20 4.99 2.58
C TYR A 133 7.73 3.53 2.51
N LEU A 134 6.55 3.27 1.92
CA LEU A 134 6.09 1.89 1.70
C LEU A 134 7.01 1.13 0.76
N ASN A 135 7.67 1.82 -0.18
CA ASN A 135 8.60 1.20 -1.12
C ASN A 135 9.78 0.51 -0.42
N GLU A 136 10.09 0.86 0.83
CA GLU A 136 11.07 0.11 1.63
C GLU A 136 10.60 -1.32 1.97
N LEU A 137 9.30 -1.63 1.84
CA LEU A 137 8.79 -2.99 2.00
C LEU A 137 9.20 -3.93 0.84
N TYR A 138 9.78 -3.42 -0.26
CA TYR A 138 10.47 -4.25 -1.24
C TYR A 138 11.71 -4.97 -0.67
N ASN A 139 12.22 -4.55 0.50
CA ASN A 139 13.22 -5.32 1.24
C ASN A 139 12.68 -6.67 1.76
N ILE A 140 11.36 -6.89 1.71
CA ILE A 140 10.75 -8.21 1.85
C ILE A 140 10.76 -8.84 0.45
N ASP A 141 11.72 -9.71 0.20
CA ASP A 141 12.09 -10.30 -1.10
C ASP A 141 10.96 -10.98 -1.90
N ILE A 142 9.84 -11.25 -1.25
CA ILE A 142 8.65 -11.89 -1.85
C ILE A 142 7.61 -10.89 -2.38
N VAL A 143 7.77 -9.58 -2.12
CA VAL A 143 6.84 -8.54 -2.57
C VAL A 143 7.07 -8.23 -4.05
N ASP A 144 6.02 -8.37 -4.86
CA ASP A 144 6.09 -8.09 -6.30
C ASP A 144 5.70 -6.64 -6.63
N LYS A 145 4.72 -6.08 -5.90
CA LYS A 145 4.21 -4.73 -6.19
C LYS A 145 3.75 -4.00 -4.94
N ILE A 146 4.04 -2.72 -4.89
CA ILE A 146 3.53 -1.79 -3.87
C ILE A 146 2.75 -0.69 -4.57
N ILE A 147 1.54 -0.40 -4.05
CA ILE A 147 0.65 0.66 -4.52
C ILE A 147 0.23 1.47 -3.29
N GLY A 148 0.65 2.72 -3.24
CA GLY A 148 0.41 3.60 -2.12
C GLY A 148 -0.22 4.94 -2.51
N THR A 149 -0.36 5.86 -1.56
CA THR A 149 -0.70 7.25 -1.85
C THR A 149 0.57 7.99 -2.27
N ARG A 150 0.54 8.58 -3.47
CA ARG A 150 1.67 9.36 -3.99
C ARG A 150 1.59 10.80 -3.51
N PHE A 151 2.75 11.35 -3.16
CA PHE A 151 2.91 12.74 -2.77
C PHE A 151 3.81 13.48 -3.76
N THR A 152 3.55 14.77 -3.95
CA THR A 152 4.34 15.58 -4.88
C THR A 152 5.82 15.61 -4.50
N CYS A 153 6.67 15.44 -5.51
CA CYS A 153 8.10 15.69 -5.41
C CYS A 153 8.53 16.53 -6.64
N ASN A 154 8.53 17.84 -6.48
CA ASN A 154 8.83 18.77 -7.56
C ASN A 154 10.28 19.27 -7.45
N ASN A 155 11.03 19.13 -8.54
CA ASN A 155 12.46 19.50 -8.59
C ASN A 155 13.28 18.88 -7.43
N GLY A 156 12.96 17.63 -7.05
CA GLY A 156 13.65 16.93 -5.96
C GLY A 156 13.29 17.43 -4.56
N ILE A 157 12.14 18.12 -4.39
CA ILE A 157 11.66 18.62 -3.09
C ILE A 157 10.26 18.05 -2.83
N TYR A 158 10.11 17.34 -1.71
CA TYR A 158 8.82 16.79 -1.28
C TYR A 158 7.85 17.87 -0.81
N GLY A 159 6.59 17.67 -1.16
CA GLY A 159 5.46 18.44 -0.70
C GLY A 159 4.35 17.55 -0.16
N ARG A 160 3.50 18.11 0.69
CA ARG A 160 2.38 17.39 1.32
C ARG A 160 1.21 17.10 0.39
N LYS A 161 1.20 17.66 -0.83
CA LYS A 161 0.10 17.47 -1.77
C LYS A 161 0.08 16.06 -2.33
N ILE A 162 -1.11 15.47 -2.34
CA ILE A 162 -1.32 14.14 -2.92
C ILE A 162 -1.39 14.28 -4.45
N GLU A 163 -0.64 13.46 -5.16
CA GLU A 163 -0.77 13.32 -6.61
C GLU A 163 -1.98 12.45 -6.94
N GLY A 164 -3.00 13.06 -7.54
CA GLY A 164 -4.27 12.41 -7.81
C GLY A 164 -5.13 12.27 -6.56
N LYS A 165 -5.49 11.04 -6.19
CA LYS A 165 -6.35 10.75 -5.04
C LYS A 165 -5.62 9.95 -3.95
N ASN A 166 -6.14 10.02 -2.72
CA ASN A 166 -5.72 9.13 -1.65
C ASN A 166 -6.07 7.68 -1.98
N CYS A 167 -5.11 6.76 -1.95
CA CYS A 167 -5.26 5.35 -2.31
C CYS A 167 -6.11 4.59 -1.27
N LYS A 168 -7.42 4.90 -1.19
CA LYS A 168 -8.38 4.35 -0.22
C LYS A 168 -9.69 3.96 -0.89
N GLY A 169 -10.31 2.87 -0.43
CA GLY A 169 -11.59 2.40 -0.95
C GLY A 169 -11.53 2.07 -2.44
N GLU A 170 -12.41 2.65 -3.25
CA GLU A 170 -12.47 2.45 -4.71
C GLU A 170 -11.16 2.83 -5.42
N GLU A 171 -10.44 3.83 -4.91
CA GLU A 171 -9.17 4.25 -5.51
C GLU A 171 -8.11 3.13 -5.48
N LYS A 172 -8.13 2.24 -4.50
CA LYS A 172 -7.27 1.04 -4.47
C LYS A 172 -7.54 0.14 -5.68
N VAL A 173 -8.82 -0.06 -6.03
CA VAL A 173 -9.22 -0.87 -7.20
C VAL A 173 -8.78 -0.18 -8.49
N ILE A 174 -9.04 1.13 -8.63
CA ILE A 174 -8.67 1.91 -9.82
C ILE A 174 -7.17 1.78 -10.07
N ARG A 175 -6.34 1.98 -9.05
CA ARG A 175 -4.87 1.89 -9.17
C ARG A 175 -4.39 0.47 -9.45
N LEU A 176 -5.00 -0.54 -8.81
CA LEU A 176 -4.70 -1.93 -9.12
C LEU A 176 -4.96 -2.21 -10.60
N MET A 177 -6.15 -1.87 -11.11
CA MET A 177 -6.50 -2.11 -12.52
C MET A 177 -5.60 -1.35 -13.49
N GLN A 178 -5.16 -0.14 -13.13
CA GLN A 178 -4.19 0.63 -13.91
C GLN A 178 -2.84 -0.11 -13.98
N VAL A 179 -2.31 -0.56 -12.85
CA VAL A 179 -1.04 -1.32 -12.79
C VAL A 179 -1.13 -2.62 -13.59
N LEU A 180 -2.24 -3.37 -13.45
CA LEU A 180 -2.43 -4.60 -14.20
C LEU A 180 -2.45 -4.37 -15.72
N LYS A 181 -3.07 -3.27 -16.15
CA LYS A 181 -3.07 -2.86 -17.56
C LYS A 181 -1.68 -2.46 -18.05
N GLU A 182 -0.94 -1.67 -17.27
CA GLU A 182 0.42 -1.24 -17.60
C GLU A 182 1.39 -2.43 -17.68
N GLU A 183 1.22 -3.45 -16.83
CA GLU A 183 2.03 -4.66 -16.80
C GLU A 183 1.51 -5.76 -17.75
N ASN A 184 0.42 -5.51 -18.49
CA ASN A 184 -0.27 -6.46 -19.37
C ASN A 184 -0.57 -7.79 -18.68
N LEU A 185 -1.08 -7.74 -17.44
CA LEU A 185 -1.40 -8.91 -16.64
C LEU A 185 -2.89 -9.25 -16.71
N ASN A 186 -3.20 -10.49 -17.07
CA ASN A 186 -4.55 -11.06 -16.95
C ASN A 186 -4.66 -11.77 -15.59
N VAL A 187 -5.62 -11.36 -14.74
CA VAL A 187 -5.70 -11.82 -13.36
C VAL A 187 -6.91 -12.74 -13.14
N ASP A 188 -6.66 -13.87 -12.49
CA ASP A 188 -7.71 -14.75 -11.94
C ASP A 188 -8.15 -14.24 -10.56
N PHE A 189 -9.04 -13.27 -10.53
CA PHE A 189 -9.56 -12.71 -9.28
C PHE A 189 -10.36 -13.74 -8.45
N LYS A 190 -11.01 -14.70 -9.09
CA LYS A 190 -11.77 -15.75 -8.40
C LYS A 190 -10.88 -16.61 -7.50
N ASN A 191 -9.64 -16.88 -7.94
CA ASN A 191 -8.68 -17.64 -7.18
C ASN A 191 -7.63 -16.76 -6.47
N SER A 192 -7.83 -15.44 -6.44
CA SER A 192 -6.98 -14.47 -5.75
C SER A 192 -7.44 -14.23 -4.31
N TYR A 193 -6.52 -13.69 -3.49
CA TYR A 193 -6.71 -13.41 -2.07
C TYR A 193 -6.64 -11.91 -1.79
N MET A 194 -7.42 -11.45 -0.79
CA MET A 194 -7.30 -10.10 -0.21
C MET A 194 -7.38 -10.17 1.31
N TYR A 195 -6.43 -9.51 1.96
CA TYR A 195 -6.32 -9.39 3.42
C TYR A 195 -6.39 -7.92 3.83
N SER A 196 -7.31 -7.56 4.74
CA SER A 196 -7.45 -6.20 5.27
C SER A 196 -8.01 -6.22 6.68
N ASP A 197 -7.63 -5.26 7.52
CA ASP A 197 -8.22 -5.04 8.85
C ASP A 197 -9.55 -4.30 8.81
N SER A 198 -9.91 -3.72 7.66
CA SER A 198 -10.95 -2.70 7.55
C SER A 198 -11.94 -2.91 6.40
N LEU A 199 -13.22 -2.68 6.67
CA LEU A 199 -14.26 -2.61 5.62
C LEU A 199 -14.13 -1.37 4.71
N SER A 200 -13.20 -0.46 4.97
CA SER A 200 -12.87 0.60 4.00
C SER A 200 -12.33 0.01 2.69
N ASP A 201 -11.80 -1.21 2.72
CA ASP A 201 -11.28 -1.95 1.58
C ASP A 201 -12.30 -2.92 0.95
N LEU A 202 -13.58 -2.76 1.31
CA LEU A 202 -14.66 -3.59 0.75
C LEU A 202 -14.64 -3.68 -0.79
N PRO A 203 -14.30 -2.64 -1.55
CA PRO A 203 -14.17 -2.75 -3.00
C PRO A 203 -13.14 -3.80 -3.44
N LEU A 204 -11.96 -3.87 -2.82
CA LEU A 204 -10.95 -4.92 -3.09
C LEU A 204 -11.37 -6.28 -2.55
N LEU A 205 -11.95 -6.33 -1.34
CA LEU A 205 -12.44 -7.58 -0.74
C LEU A 205 -13.52 -8.25 -1.59
N LYS A 206 -14.38 -7.45 -2.24
CA LYS A 206 -15.42 -7.96 -3.17
C LYS A 206 -14.87 -8.35 -4.53
N LEU A 207 -13.70 -7.89 -4.91
CA LEU A 207 -13.09 -8.17 -6.20
C LEU A 207 -12.53 -9.60 -6.27
N VAL A 208 -12.10 -10.16 -5.14
CA VAL A 208 -11.43 -11.45 -5.07
C VAL A 208 -12.34 -12.55 -4.54
N GLY A 209 -12.01 -13.80 -4.90
CA GLY A 209 -12.79 -14.96 -4.42
C GLY A 209 -12.46 -15.39 -2.99
N ASN A 210 -11.30 -14.96 -2.45
CA ASN A 210 -10.86 -15.34 -1.10
C ASN A 210 -10.56 -14.09 -0.25
N PRO A 211 -11.58 -13.35 0.21
CA PRO A 211 -11.39 -12.19 1.09
C PRO A 211 -11.24 -12.61 2.56
N TYR A 212 -10.36 -11.93 3.29
CA TYR A 212 -10.15 -12.13 4.73
C TYR A 212 -10.08 -10.79 5.49
N LEU A 213 -10.72 -10.76 6.67
CA LEU A 213 -10.61 -9.66 7.61
C LEU A 213 -9.62 -10.03 8.74
N ILE A 214 -8.58 -9.20 8.90
CA ILE A 214 -7.51 -9.46 9.87
C ILE A 214 -7.79 -8.72 11.17
N ASN A 215 -7.76 -9.43 12.29
CA ASN A 215 -7.97 -8.88 13.64
C ASN A 215 -9.25 -8.02 13.78
N TYR A 216 -10.22 -8.21 12.88
CA TYR A 216 -11.45 -7.42 12.84
C TYR A 216 -12.35 -7.80 14.03
N ARG A 217 -12.83 -6.78 14.77
CA ARG A 217 -13.52 -7.00 16.05
C ARG A 217 -14.97 -7.47 15.91
N LYS A 218 -15.64 -7.15 14.79
CA LYS A 218 -17.05 -7.48 14.56
C LYS A 218 -17.17 -8.73 13.67
N ASN A 219 -18.27 -9.48 13.80
CA ASN A 219 -18.58 -10.52 12.84
C ASN A 219 -18.97 -9.89 11.49
N HIS A 220 -18.61 -10.55 10.41
CA HIS A 220 -19.06 -10.21 9.06
C HIS A 220 -19.69 -11.46 8.44
N GLU A 221 -20.87 -11.30 7.82
CA GLU A 221 -21.69 -12.44 7.36
C GLU A 221 -21.04 -13.25 6.23
N SER A 222 -20.21 -12.60 5.39
CA SER A 222 -19.68 -13.20 4.16
C SER A 222 -18.15 -13.17 4.04
N ILE A 223 -17.41 -12.62 5.03
CA ILE A 223 -15.96 -12.54 4.98
C ILE A 223 -15.38 -13.19 6.25
N GLU A 224 -14.55 -14.20 6.04
CA GLU A 224 -13.86 -14.91 7.11
C GLU A 224 -12.87 -13.99 7.85
N ARG A 225 -12.74 -14.20 9.16
CA ARG A 225 -11.81 -13.46 10.00
C ARG A 225 -10.63 -14.32 10.39
N LEU A 226 -9.44 -13.74 10.30
CA LEU A 226 -8.20 -14.33 10.79
C LEU A 226 -7.62 -13.47 11.92
N THR A 227 -6.97 -14.12 12.86
CA THR A 227 -6.24 -13.45 13.94
C THR A 227 -4.75 -13.63 13.70
N TRP A 228 -4.03 -12.53 13.53
CA TRP A 228 -2.57 -12.49 13.34
C TRP A 228 -1.87 -11.95 14.58
N ARG A 229 -0.67 -12.48 14.83
CA ARG A 229 0.18 -12.17 16.00
C ARG A 229 1.56 -11.68 15.59
#